data_9da51cb1592458e13aaa3925acd053d8
#
_entry.id   9da51cb1592458e13aaa3925acd053d8
#
_cell.length_a   1.000
_cell.length_b   1.000
_cell.length_c   1.000
_cell.angle_alpha   90.00
_cell.angle_beta   90.00
_cell.angle_gamma   90.00
#
_symmetry.space_group_name_H-M   'P 1'
#
loop_
_entity.id
_entity.type
_entity.pdbx_description
1 polymer ?
#
loop_
_entity_poly.entity_id
_entity_poly.type
_entity_poly.pdbx_seq_one_letter_code
_entity_poly.pdbx_strand_id
1 'polypeptide(L)'
;MLFRSEASFARHLERNDLPLVVDFWAPWCGPCVAMAPHFETAARELEPEMRFAKLNTQDEPAPAGKFNIRSIPTLIVFSHGKEVARQSGAMDSARLVNWLRTVVH
;
A
#
# COMPACT_ATOMS: atom_id res chain seq x y z
N MET A 1 -2.91 7.91 -3.85
CA MET A 1 -1.94 8.19 -4.93
C MET A 1 -1.71 6.94 -5.76
N LEU A 2 -1.50 7.09 -7.07
CA LEU A 2 -1.23 5.97 -7.97
C LEU A 2 0.16 6.12 -8.57
N PHE A 3 1.03 5.13 -8.38
CA PHE A 3 2.35 5.13 -9.00
C PHE A 3 2.27 4.65 -10.44
N ARG A 4 2.91 5.38 -11.34
CA ARG A 4 2.91 5.08 -12.76
C ARG A 4 4.21 4.49 -13.27
N SER A 5 5.26 4.49 -12.43
CA SER A 5 6.56 3.95 -12.81
C SER A 5 7.34 3.53 -11.58
N GLU A 6 8.30 2.64 -11.78
CA GLU A 6 9.21 2.22 -10.73
C GLU A 6 10.02 3.40 -10.18
N ALA A 7 10.44 4.32 -11.05
CA ALA A 7 11.19 5.50 -10.65
C ALA A 7 10.37 6.41 -9.73
N SER A 8 9.07 6.60 -10.05
CA SER A 8 8.17 7.37 -9.21
C SER A 8 7.99 6.74 -7.84
N PHE A 9 7.82 5.42 -7.80
CA PHE A 9 7.69 4.66 -6.55
C PHE A 9 8.95 4.80 -5.71
N ALA A 10 10.13 4.62 -6.31
CA ALA A 10 11.41 4.73 -5.60
C ALA A 10 11.59 6.12 -4.97
N ARG A 11 11.23 7.18 -5.71
CA ARG A 11 11.32 8.54 -5.17
C ARG A 11 10.42 8.75 -3.97
N HIS A 12 9.22 8.17 -3.99
CA HIS A 12 8.30 8.26 -2.85
C HIS A 12 8.86 7.54 -1.63
N LEU A 13 9.50 6.39 -1.82
CA LEU A 13 10.14 5.67 -0.71
C LEU A 13 11.25 6.49 -0.06
N GLU A 14 12.06 7.18 -0.88
CA GLU A 14 13.24 7.90 -0.39
C GLU A 14 12.90 9.22 0.29
N ARG A 15 11.82 9.89 -0.15
CA ARG A 15 11.53 11.27 0.24
C ARG A 15 10.47 11.43 1.30
N ASN A 16 9.74 10.39 1.64
CA ASN A 16 8.68 10.51 2.61
C ASN A 16 9.18 10.36 4.02
N ASP A 17 8.97 11.41 4.83
CA ASP A 17 9.21 11.36 6.27
C ASP A 17 8.06 10.67 6.99
N LEU A 18 6.89 10.63 6.37
CA LEU A 18 5.71 9.96 6.92
C LEU A 18 5.68 8.50 6.47
N PRO A 19 5.05 7.63 7.26
CA PRO A 19 4.84 6.26 6.82
C PRO A 19 4.06 6.23 5.50
N LEU A 20 4.46 5.36 4.60
CA LEU A 20 3.81 5.18 3.30
C LEU A 20 3.18 3.80 3.25
N VAL A 21 1.86 3.76 3.07
CA VAL A 21 1.10 2.52 2.95
C VAL A 21 0.86 2.27 1.46
N VAL A 22 1.36 1.16 0.95
CA VAL A 22 1.25 0.82 -0.48
C VAL A 22 0.37 -0.41 -0.65
N ASP A 23 -0.68 -0.27 -1.46
CA ASP A 23 -1.56 -1.36 -1.86
C ASP A 23 -1.09 -1.92 -3.19
N PHE A 24 -0.52 -3.12 -3.17
CA PHE A 24 -0.15 -3.85 -4.38
C PHE A 24 -1.39 -4.60 -4.86
N TRP A 25 -1.88 -4.23 -6.05
CA TRP A 25 -3.16 -4.70 -6.55
C TRP A 25 -3.11 -4.96 -8.06
N ALA A 26 -4.17 -5.50 -8.62
CA ALA A 26 -4.37 -5.61 -10.06
C ALA A 26 -5.86 -5.46 -10.39
N PRO A 27 -6.20 -4.91 -11.57
CA PRO A 27 -7.62 -4.68 -11.92
C PRO A 27 -8.43 -5.96 -12.11
N TRP A 28 -7.78 -7.09 -12.39
CA TRP A 28 -8.45 -8.38 -12.55
C TRP A 28 -8.66 -9.12 -11.22
N CYS A 29 -8.14 -8.59 -10.15
CA CYS A 29 -8.19 -9.22 -8.84
C CYS A 29 -9.47 -8.80 -8.10
N GLY A 30 -10.42 -9.70 -7.93
CA GLY A 30 -11.69 -9.43 -7.25
C GLY A 30 -11.53 -8.89 -5.84
N PRO A 31 -10.76 -9.55 -4.96
CA PRO A 31 -10.53 -9.04 -3.59
C PRO A 31 -9.86 -7.66 -3.57
N CYS A 32 -8.98 -7.36 -4.53
CA CYS A 32 -8.37 -6.04 -4.65
C CYS A 32 -9.41 -4.96 -4.92
N VAL A 33 -10.29 -5.24 -5.88
CA VAL A 33 -11.35 -4.31 -6.27
C VAL A 33 -12.34 -4.11 -5.12
N ALA A 34 -12.69 -5.20 -4.42
CA ALA A 34 -13.58 -5.13 -3.28
C ALA A 34 -12.98 -4.32 -2.13
N MET A 35 -11.67 -4.36 -1.95
CA MET A 35 -10.99 -3.62 -0.89
C MET A 35 -10.82 -2.13 -1.21
N ALA A 36 -10.88 -1.74 -2.47
CA ALA A 36 -10.58 -0.37 -2.89
C ALA A 36 -11.34 0.70 -2.10
N PRO A 37 -12.67 0.62 -1.90
CA PRO A 37 -13.37 1.65 -1.12
C PRO A 37 -12.96 1.64 0.35
N HIS A 38 -12.59 0.51 0.90
CA HIS A 38 -12.11 0.42 2.29
C HIS A 38 -10.73 1.05 2.44
N PHE A 39 -9.88 0.87 1.45
CA PHE A 39 -8.55 1.49 1.42
C PHE A 39 -8.69 3.02 1.35
N GLU A 40 -9.60 3.53 0.52
CA GLU A 40 -9.87 4.96 0.42
C GLU A 40 -10.42 5.53 1.73
N THR A 41 -11.31 4.80 2.39
CA THR A 41 -11.86 5.22 3.69
C THR A 41 -10.75 5.32 4.73
N ALA A 42 -9.88 4.32 4.80
CA ALA A 42 -8.74 4.33 5.72
C ALA A 42 -7.81 5.50 5.42
N ALA A 43 -7.56 5.77 4.15
CA ALA A 43 -6.72 6.90 3.74
C ALA A 43 -7.29 8.22 4.22
N ARG A 44 -8.59 8.44 4.03
CA ARG A 44 -9.25 9.67 4.49
C ARG A 44 -9.17 9.83 6.01
N GLU A 45 -9.24 8.72 6.74
CA GLU A 45 -9.20 8.77 8.20
C GLU A 45 -7.79 9.01 8.75
N LEU A 46 -6.77 8.44 8.11
CA LEU A 46 -5.40 8.45 8.63
C LEU A 46 -4.48 9.48 7.99
N GLU A 47 -4.82 10.05 6.84
CA GLU A 47 -4.07 11.17 6.31
C GLU A 47 -4.41 12.43 7.11
N PRO A 48 -3.46 13.32 7.38
CA PRO A 48 -2.10 13.34 6.84
C PRO A 48 -1.04 12.62 7.66
N GLU A 49 -1.40 11.86 8.69
CA GLU A 49 -0.43 11.16 9.56
C GLU A 49 0.34 10.09 8.82
N MET A 50 -0.28 9.49 7.81
CA MET A 50 0.30 8.48 6.93
C MET A 50 -0.03 8.84 5.50
N ARG A 51 0.79 8.37 4.56
CA ARG A 51 0.53 8.54 3.14
C ARG A 51 0.06 7.20 2.56
N PHE A 52 -0.86 7.26 1.59
CA PHE A 52 -1.45 6.07 0.98
C PHE A 52 -1.23 6.12 -0.52
N ALA A 53 -0.85 4.97 -1.08
CA ALA A 53 -0.59 4.86 -2.51
C ALA A 53 -1.01 3.48 -3.00
N LYS A 54 -1.31 3.38 -4.29
CA LYS A 54 -1.65 2.12 -4.95
C LYS A 54 -0.64 1.86 -6.06
N LEU A 55 -0.22 0.61 -6.18
CA LEU A 55 0.69 0.17 -7.23
C LEU A 55 0.06 -0.99 -7.99
N ASN A 56 -0.26 -0.75 -9.27
CA ASN A 56 -0.82 -1.77 -10.14
C ASN A 56 0.30 -2.72 -10.59
N THR A 57 0.28 -3.95 -10.08
CA THR A 57 1.34 -4.92 -10.35
C THR A 57 1.34 -5.42 -11.78
N GLN A 58 0.24 -5.24 -12.52
CA GLN A 58 0.17 -5.59 -13.93
C GLN A 58 0.95 -4.57 -14.77
N ASP A 59 0.82 -3.29 -14.45
CA ASP A 59 1.51 -2.22 -15.18
C ASP A 59 2.98 -2.08 -14.75
N GLU A 60 3.25 -2.34 -13.46
CA GLU A 60 4.58 -2.16 -12.87
C GLU A 60 5.00 -3.44 -12.15
N PRO A 61 5.42 -4.48 -12.89
CA PRO A 61 5.76 -5.76 -12.27
C PRO A 61 7.08 -5.74 -11.48
N ALA A 62 8.00 -4.82 -11.80
CA ALA A 62 9.31 -4.80 -11.16
C ALA A 62 9.24 -4.56 -9.64
N PRO A 63 8.45 -3.59 -9.11
CA PRO A 63 8.31 -3.45 -7.65
C PRO A 63 7.71 -4.67 -6.98
N ALA A 64 6.75 -5.35 -7.62
CA ALA A 64 6.17 -6.57 -7.07
C ALA A 64 7.23 -7.65 -6.90
N GLY A 65 8.10 -7.82 -7.89
CA GLY A 65 9.21 -8.74 -7.81
C GLY A 65 10.23 -8.36 -6.74
N LYS A 66 10.58 -7.08 -6.69
CA LYS A 66 11.54 -6.55 -5.72
C LYS A 66 11.11 -6.80 -4.28
N PHE A 67 9.81 -6.63 -3.98
CA PHE A 67 9.29 -6.81 -2.63
C PHE A 67 8.69 -8.20 -2.40
N ASN A 68 8.90 -9.09 -3.35
CA ASN A 68 8.50 -10.49 -3.21
C ASN A 68 7.00 -10.66 -2.98
N ILE A 69 6.20 -9.93 -3.75
CA ILE A 69 4.75 -9.98 -3.67
C ILE A 69 4.27 -11.27 -4.33
N ARG A 70 3.72 -12.19 -3.54
CA ARG A 70 3.28 -13.50 -4.01
C ARG A 70 1.76 -13.63 -4.14
N SER A 71 1.04 -12.71 -3.54
CA SER A 71 -0.41 -12.67 -3.60
C SER A 71 -0.87 -11.23 -3.57
N ILE A 72 -2.06 -10.95 -4.06
CA ILE A 72 -2.67 -9.63 -4.04
C ILE A 72 -4.11 -9.74 -3.54
N PRO A 73 -4.62 -8.72 -2.84
CA PRO A 73 -3.90 -7.52 -2.45
C PRO A 73 -2.86 -7.81 -1.36
N THR A 74 -1.78 -7.07 -1.39
CA THR A 74 -0.79 -7.06 -0.31
C THR A 74 -0.50 -5.60 0.02
N LEU A 75 -0.59 -5.28 1.31
CA LEU A 75 -0.26 -3.96 1.82
C LEU A 75 1.12 -4.02 2.46
N ILE A 76 1.97 -3.07 2.10
CA ILE A 76 3.27 -2.90 2.76
C ILE A 76 3.31 -1.49 3.32
N VAL A 77 3.75 -1.37 4.56
CA VAL A 77 4.02 -0.07 5.19
C VAL A 77 5.52 0.16 5.17
N PHE A 78 5.90 1.30 4.60
CA PHE A 78 7.30 1.73 4.54
C PHE A 78 7.51 2.90 5.47
N SER A 79 8.66 2.92 6.14
CA SER A 79 9.09 4.05 6.94
C SER A 79 10.55 4.32 6.63
N HIS A 80 10.86 5.54 6.20
CA HIS A 80 12.20 5.95 5.80
C HIS A 80 12.83 5.00 4.77
N GLY A 81 12.02 4.61 3.79
CA GLY A 81 12.47 3.76 2.69
C GLY A 81 12.53 2.26 3.00
N LYS A 82 12.19 1.85 4.21
CA LYS A 82 12.26 0.45 4.64
C LYS A 82 10.90 -0.12 4.95
N GLU A 83 10.70 -1.37 4.57
CA GLU A 83 9.48 -2.10 4.94
C GLU A 83 9.46 -2.33 6.45
N VAL A 84 8.38 -1.90 7.11
CA VAL A 84 8.22 -2.09 8.56
C VAL A 84 7.07 -3.03 8.90
N ALA A 85 6.13 -3.24 7.99
CA ALA A 85 5.01 -4.17 8.18
C ALA A 85 4.42 -4.58 6.86
N ARG A 86 3.76 -5.73 6.83
CA ARG A 86 3.14 -6.29 5.62
C ARG A 86 1.92 -7.10 6.02
N GLN A 87 0.88 -7.03 5.21
CA GLN A 87 -0.34 -7.81 5.39
C GLN A 87 -0.88 -8.21 4.02
N SER A 88 -1.09 -9.51 3.81
CA SER A 88 -1.70 -10.03 2.59
C SER A 88 -3.17 -10.32 2.83
N GLY A 89 -3.98 -10.18 1.78
CA GLY A 89 -5.41 -10.42 1.82
C GLY A 89 -6.22 -9.16 2.05
N ALA A 90 -7.49 -9.21 1.66
CA ALA A 90 -8.39 -8.07 1.75
C ALA A 90 -8.82 -7.85 3.20
N MET A 91 -8.94 -6.57 3.58
CA MET A 91 -9.44 -6.14 4.88
C MET A 91 -10.49 -5.06 4.68
N ASP A 92 -11.48 -5.01 5.58
CA ASP A 92 -12.39 -3.87 5.60
C ASP A 92 -11.71 -2.64 6.24
N SER A 93 -12.38 -1.49 6.17
CA SER A 93 -11.77 -0.23 6.63
C SER A 93 -11.45 -0.25 8.13
N ALA A 94 -12.30 -0.84 8.96
CA ALA A 94 -12.06 -0.88 10.39
C ALA A 94 -10.82 -1.71 10.72
N ARG A 95 -10.66 -2.86 10.09
CA ARG A 95 -9.49 -3.71 10.29
C ARG A 95 -8.22 -3.06 9.76
N LEU A 96 -8.32 -2.39 8.61
CA LEU A 96 -7.21 -1.64 8.04
C LEU A 96 -6.71 -0.55 8.98
N VAL A 97 -7.61 0.27 9.48
CA VAL A 97 -7.26 1.36 10.39
C VAL A 97 -6.64 0.80 11.67
N ASN A 98 -7.25 -0.22 12.26
CA ASN A 98 -6.72 -0.84 13.49
C ASN A 98 -5.33 -1.42 13.27
N TRP A 99 -5.13 -2.13 12.18
CA TRP A 99 -3.83 -2.71 11.86
C TRP A 99 -2.76 -1.62 11.68
N LEU A 100 -3.09 -0.59 10.92
CA LEU A 100 -2.15 0.50 10.66
C LEU A 100 -1.77 1.25 11.93
N ARG A 101 -2.74 1.49 12.83
CA ARG A 101 -2.44 2.12 14.12
C ARG A 101 -1.58 1.24 15.01
N THR A 102 -1.63 -0.08 14.83
CA THR A 102 -0.81 -1.02 15.59
C THR A 102 0.64 -1.03 15.10
N VAL A 103 0.86 -0.94 13.79
CA VAL A 103 2.20 -1.10 13.20
C VAL A 103 2.93 0.23 12.99
N VAL A 104 2.23 1.34 13.03
CA VAL A 104 2.81 2.68 12.86
C VAL A 104 2.76 3.41 14.20
N HIS A 105 3.92 3.87 14.66
CA HIS A 105 4.06 4.56 15.94
C HIS A 105 4.46 6.00 15.78
#